data_7be3151c95f98db02e30a6778fe425e0
#
_entry.id   7be3151c95f98db02e30a6778fe425e0
#
_cell.length_a   1.000
_cell.length_b   1.000
_cell.length_c   1.000
_cell.angle_alpha   90.00
_cell.angle_beta   90.00
_cell.angle_gamma   90.00
#
_symmetry.space_group_name_H-M   'P 1'
#
loop_
_entity.id
_entity.type
_entity.pdbx_description
1 polymer ?
#
loop_
_entity_poly.entity_id
_entity_poly.type
_entity_poly.pdbx_seq_one_letter_code
_entity_poly.pdbx_strand_id
1 'polypeptide(L)'
;MSQNAASNPPVKARLGRLDVLRGIALIAMATYHTGWDFEFFGYLEPGTTGHGLWKLYARCIASTFLILVGFSLVLAHKNGVRWQSFGIRLAQIVAAALAITIATYQFTPDSFVFFGILHQIAAASLLGLIFLRLPALAIAVAAAAVIAAPHFLASSTFDAPWLWPLGLSEILIRSNDFVPIFPWFGAVLVGMALAKTFQHVDLLKLFAGNIRPRWLDSGLRFIGRHSLAFYLIHQPVLIGCVYVIAQIFPPSLPASRYASECVQSCEITYDKALCENFCGCVVGRFQADGLFADALSGKRNPQTDPQMQEIQQICLSETGQ
;
A
#
# COMPACT_ATOMS: atom_id res chain seq x y z
N MET A 1 -24.83 51.26 32.84
CA MET A 1 -23.57 50.59 32.42
C MET A 1 -23.90 49.16 32.00
N SER A 2 -24.12 48.95 30.70
CA SER A 2 -24.49 47.63 30.14
C SER A 2 -23.24 47.02 29.57
N GLN A 3 -22.72 45.93 30.20
CA GLN A 3 -21.55 45.21 29.70
C GLN A 3 -22.00 44.34 28.53
N ASN A 4 -21.56 44.72 27.33
CA ASN A 4 -21.59 43.86 26.14
C ASN A 4 -20.67 42.66 26.36
N ALA A 5 -21.20 41.51 26.77
CA ALA A 5 -20.51 40.24 26.73
C ALA A 5 -20.31 39.88 25.25
N ALA A 6 -19.11 40.09 24.75
CA ALA A 6 -18.69 39.60 23.45
C ALA A 6 -18.80 38.07 23.46
N SER A 7 -19.82 37.52 22.80
CA SER A 7 -19.99 36.10 22.61
C SER A 7 -18.88 35.61 21.71
N ASN A 8 -17.91 34.88 22.26
CA ASN A 8 -16.93 34.16 21.51
C ASN A 8 -17.65 33.23 20.49
N PRO A 9 -17.30 33.25 19.20
CA PRO A 9 -17.93 32.39 18.24
C PRO A 9 -17.72 30.93 18.67
N PRO A 10 -18.76 30.07 18.55
CA PRO A 10 -18.67 28.68 19.00
C PRO A 10 -17.52 27.99 18.28
N VAL A 11 -16.55 27.51 19.03
CA VAL A 11 -15.45 26.69 18.53
C VAL A 11 -16.10 25.51 17.81
N LYS A 12 -15.99 25.45 16.48
CA LYS A 12 -16.52 24.35 15.66
C LYS A 12 -16.06 23.03 16.28
N ALA A 13 -16.99 22.27 16.85
CA ALA A 13 -16.69 20.98 17.45
C ALA A 13 -15.99 20.10 16.40
N ARG A 14 -14.71 19.83 16.64
CA ARG A 14 -13.90 19.00 15.76
C ARG A 14 -14.44 17.57 15.82
N LEU A 15 -14.66 16.94 14.68
CA LEU A 15 -15.18 15.58 14.60
C LEU A 15 -14.05 14.57 14.95
N GLY A 16 -13.78 14.44 16.25
CA GLY A 16 -12.63 13.71 16.77
C GLY A 16 -12.60 12.24 16.39
N ARG A 17 -13.76 11.60 16.19
CA ARG A 17 -13.82 10.20 15.75
C ARG A 17 -13.31 9.99 14.33
N LEU A 18 -13.33 11.02 13.45
CA LEU A 18 -12.68 10.91 12.13
C LEU A 18 -11.15 10.82 12.26
N ASP A 19 -10.58 11.57 13.22
CA ASP A 19 -9.14 11.44 13.49
C ASP A 19 -8.81 10.07 14.08
N VAL A 20 -9.69 9.50 14.92
CA VAL A 20 -9.56 8.12 15.42
C VAL A 20 -9.60 7.09 14.28
N LEU A 21 -10.57 7.20 13.37
CA LEU A 21 -10.66 6.29 12.22
C LEU A 21 -9.43 6.35 11.33
N ARG A 22 -8.86 7.54 11.12
CA ARG A 22 -7.58 7.69 10.42
C ARG A 22 -6.45 7.01 11.18
N GLY A 23 -6.41 7.18 12.50
CA GLY A 23 -5.41 6.53 13.36
C GLY A 23 -5.49 5.01 13.29
N ILE A 24 -6.69 4.44 13.34
CA ILE A 24 -6.92 2.99 13.17
C ILE A 24 -6.43 2.51 11.80
N ALA A 25 -6.81 3.24 10.73
CA ALA A 25 -6.39 2.88 9.38
C ALA A 25 -4.85 2.93 9.20
N LEU A 26 -4.17 3.91 9.86
CA LEU A 26 -2.71 4.01 9.84
C LEU A 26 -2.04 2.87 10.60
N ILE A 27 -2.59 2.45 11.74
CA ILE A 27 -2.07 1.27 12.46
C ILE A 27 -2.28 0.00 11.63
N ALA A 28 -3.47 -0.17 11.05
CA ALA A 28 -3.73 -1.29 10.15
C ALA A 28 -2.75 -1.32 8.96
N MET A 29 -2.44 -0.17 8.38
CA MET A 29 -1.43 -0.04 7.32
C MET A 29 -0.04 -0.44 7.82
N ALA A 30 0.36 0.01 9.01
CA ALA A 30 1.65 -0.37 9.60
C ALA A 30 1.76 -1.88 9.84
N THR A 31 0.68 -2.54 10.31
CA THR A 31 0.68 -4.01 10.47
C THR A 31 0.75 -4.76 9.13
N TYR A 32 0.10 -4.25 8.08
CA TYR A 32 0.23 -4.80 6.73
C TYR A 32 1.68 -4.69 6.23
N HIS A 33 2.28 -3.51 6.36
CA HIS A 33 3.66 -3.29 5.94
C HIS A 33 4.67 -4.09 6.76
N THR A 34 4.42 -4.32 8.05
CA THR A 34 5.25 -5.24 8.85
C THR A 34 5.23 -6.65 8.25
N GLY A 35 4.07 -7.18 7.84
CA GLY A 35 3.97 -8.45 7.13
C GLY A 35 4.74 -8.45 5.81
N TRP A 36 4.64 -7.36 5.04
CA TRP A 36 5.40 -7.16 3.80
C TRP A 36 6.91 -7.11 4.04
N ASP A 37 7.36 -6.43 5.10
CA ASP A 37 8.77 -6.38 5.47
C ASP A 37 9.29 -7.76 5.87
N PHE A 38 8.52 -8.56 6.61
CA PHE A 38 8.87 -9.95 6.91
C PHE A 38 8.97 -10.81 5.64
N GLU A 39 8.10 -10.60 4.66
CA GLU A 39 8.20 -11.26 3.35
C GLU A 39 9.45 -10.78 2.60
N PHE A 40 9.70 -9.47 2.56
CA PHE A 40 10.84 -8.86 1.89
C PHE A 40 12.17 -9.38 2.43
N PHE A 41 12.29 -9.53 3.75
CA PHE A 41 13.48 -10.08 4.40
C PHE A 41 13.53 -11.62 4.42
N GLY A 42 12.54 -12.32 3.87
CA GLY A 42 12.57 -13.77 3.71
C GLY A 42 12.05 -14.59 4.89
N TYR A 43 11.35 -13.98 5.85
CA TYR A 43 10.67 -14.71 6.93
C TYR A 43 9.34 -15.34 6.51
N LEU A 44 8.74 -14.86 5.43
CA LEU A 44 7.52 -15.38 4.83
C LEU A 44 7.79 -15.81 3.39
N GLU A 45 6.95 -16.71 2.89
CA GLU A 45 6.98 -17.16 1.50
C GLU A 45 6.73 -15.98 0.54
N PRO A 46 7.47 -15.90 -0.59
CA PRO A 46 7.26 -14.87 -1.60
C PRO A 46 5.81 -14.82 -2.10
N GLY A 47 5.25 -13.62 -2.16
CA GLY A 47 3.88 -13.40 -2.59
C GLY A 47 2.81 -13.56 -1.50
N THR A 48 3.17 -13.94 -0.27
CA THR A 48 2.21 -14.13 0.84
C THR A 48 1.32 -12.90 1.02
N THR A 49 1.90 -11.70 1.05
CA THR A 49 1.14 -10.46 1.28
C THR A 49 0.35 -10.00 0.06
N GLY A 50 0.68 -10.51 -1.13
CA GLY A 50 0.00 -10.23 -2.40
C GLY A 50 -1.26 -11.06 -2.65
N HIS A 51 -1.58 -12.06 -1.83
CA HIS A 51 -2.65 -13.02 -2.07
C HIS A 51 -3.61 -13.18 -0.88
N GLY A 52 -4.75 -13.84 -1.13
CA GLY A 52 -5.71 -14.24 -0.11
C GLY A 52 -6.19 -13.10 0.80
N LEU A 53 -6.22 -13.36 2.10
CA LEU A 53 -6.68 -12.41 3.12
C LEU A 53 -5.77 -11.19 3.26
N TRP A 54 -4.46 -11.31 3.01
CA TRP A 54 -3.54 -10.19 3.02
C TRP A 54 -3.88 -9.17 1.92
N LYS A 55 -4.15 -9.64 0.70
CA LYS A 55 -4.59 -8.78 -0.40
C LYS A 55 -5.93 -8.09 -0.10
N LEU A 56 -6.87 -8.82 0.50
CA LEU A 56 -8.14 -8.23 0.94
C LEU A 56 -7.91 -7.17 2.01
N TYR A 57 -7.04 -7.46 2.99
CA TYR A 57 -6.68 -6.52 4.05
C TYR A 57 -6.09 -5.23 3.50
N ALA A 58 -5.12 -5.32 2.58
CA ALA A 58 -4.55 -4.15 1.89
C ALA A 58 -5.63 -3.31 1.18
N ARG A 59 -6.55 -3.98 0.47
CA ARG A 59 -7.67 -3.31 -0.22
C ARG A 59 -8.62 -2.62 0.76
N CYS A 60 -8.93 -3.23 1.89
CA CYS A 60 -9.75 -2.62 2.94
C CYS A 60 -9.08 -1.37 3.52
N ILE A 61 -7.77 -1.43 3.79
CA ILE A 61 -6.99 -0.29 4.29
C ILE A 61 -7.03 0.86 3.27
N ALA A 62 -6.68 0.61 2.01
CA ALA A 62 -6.68 1.61 0.96
C ALA A 62 -8.07 2.23 0.74
N SER A 63 -9.12 1.39 0.68
CA SER A 63 -10.51 1.86 0.58
C SER A 63 -10.90 2.75 1.74
N THR A 64 -10.55 2.37 2.97
CA THR A 64 -10.85 3.15 4.19
C THR A 64 -10.19 4.54 4.12
N PHE A 65 -8.92 4.61 3.73
CA PHE A 65 -8.24 5.89 3.56
C PHE A 65 -8.92 6.77 2.51
N LEU A 66 -9.24 6.22 1.35
CA LEU A 66 -9.85 6.95 0.25
C LEU A 66 -11.27 7.41 0.59
N ILE A 67 -12.06 6.58 1.27
CA ILE A 67 -13.38 6.97 1.79
C ILE A 67 -13.24 8.15 2.79
N LEU A 68 -12.27 8.09 3.72
CA LEU A 68 -12.02 9.16 4.66
C LEU A 68 -11.53 10.46 3.98
N VAL A 69 -10.79 10.36 2.87
CA VAL A 69 -10.40 11.50 2.04
C VAL A 69 -11.63 12.16 1.43
N GLY A 70 -12.50 11.41 0.76
CA GLY A 70 -13.72 11.92 0.16
C GLY A 70 -14.68 12.53 1.20
N PHE A 71 -14.87 11.84 2.32
CA PHE A 71 -15.67 12.33 3.44
C PHE A 71 -15.15 13.67 3.98
N SER A 72 -13.83 13.76 4.17
CA SER A 72 -13.16 14.95 4.66
C SER A 72 -13.20 16.11 3.68
N LEU A 73 -13.13 15.81 2.38
CA LEU A 73 -13.19 16.80 1.31
C LEU A 73 -14.54 17.56 1.34
N VAL A 74 -15.65 16.84 1.46
CA VAL A 74 -16.99 17.44 1.58
C VAL A 74 -17.10 18.29 2.84
N LEU A 75 -16.62 17.80 3.99
CA LEU A 75 -16.68 18.56 5.24
C LEU A 75 -15.83 19.84 5.22
N ALA A 76 -14.65 19.76 4.61
CA ALA A 76 -13.74 20.89 4.51
C ALA A 76 -14.29 22.03 3.64
N HIS A 77 -15.13 21.68 2.65
CA HIS A 77 -15.63 22.62 1.62
C HIS A 77 -17.14 22.90 1.72
N LYS A 78 -17.75 22.60 2.89
CA LYS A 78 -19.20 22.81 3.11
C LYS A 78 -19.67 24.25 2.80
N ASN A 79 -18.83 25.24 3.09
CA ASN A 79 -19.13 26.67 2.90
C ASN A 79 -18.36 27.27 1.71
N GLY A 80 -18.04 26.47 0.69
CA GLY A 80 -17.23 26.85 -0.46
C GLY A 80 -15.77 26.41 -0.36
N VAL A 81 -15.07 26.44 -1.49
CA VAL A 81 -13.68 25.99 -1.59
C VAL A 81 -12.74 27.03 -0.99
N ARG A 82 -11.99 26.64 0.03
CA ARG A 82 -10.94 27.47 0.63
C ARG A 82 -9.62 27.22 -0.09
N TRP A 83 -9.42 27.88 -1.23
CA TRP A 83 -8.34 27.62 -2.17
C TRP A 83 -6.94 27.61 -1.57
N GLN A 84 -6.64 28.57 -0.68
CA GLN A 84 -5.32 28.64 -0.04
C GLN A 84 -5.04 27.42 0.83
N SER A 85 -5.96 27.06 1.74
CA SER A 85 -5.80 25.90 2.62
C SER A 85 -5.81 24.58 1.84
N PHE A 86 -6.60 24.50 0.75
CA PHE A 86 -6.64 23.37 -0.16
C PHE A 86 -5.31 23.23 -0.90
N GLY A 87 -4.79 24.32 -1.49
CA GLY A 87 -3.54 24.33 -2.22
C GLY A 87 -2.33 23.94 -1.38
N ILE A 88 -2.23 24.49 -0.15
CA ILE A 88 -1.14 24.12 0.77
C ILE A 88 -1.19 22.62 1.10
N ARG A 89 -2.37 22.08 1.41
CA ARG A 89 -2.52 20.65 1.71
C ARG A 89 -2.23 19.79 0.49
N LEU A 90 -2.69 20.17 -0.68
CA LEU A 90 -2.42 19.47 -1.93
C LEU A 90 -0.92 19.45 -2.21
N ALA A 91 -0.24 20.58 -2.09
CA ALA A 91 1.21 20.70 -2.28
C ALA A 91 1.98 19.78 -1.30
N GLN A 92 1.56 19.71 -0.04
CA GLN A 92 2.17 18.79 0.95
C GLN A 92 2.00 17.32 0.54
N ILE A 93 0.82 16.94 0.04
CA ILE A 93 0.56 15.55 -0.39
C ILE A 93 1.38 15.24 -1.65
N VAL A 94 1.42 16.15 -2.62
CA VAL A 94 2.22 15.99 -3.85
C VAL A 94 3.71 15.89 -3.53
N ALA A 95 4.23 16.76 -2.66
CA ALA A 95 5.63 16.71 -2.24
C ALA A 95 5.98 15.37 -1.56
N ALA A 96 5.08 14.87 -0.69
CA ALA A 96 5.23 13.56 -0.05
C ALA A 96 5.17 12.41 -1.06
N ALA A 97 4.26 12.46 -2.03
CA ALA A 97 4.16 11.48 -3.11
C ALA A 97 5.43 11.41 -3.94
N LEU A 98 5.96 12.57 -4.36
CA LEU A 98 7.22 12.67 -5.11
C LEU A 98 8.42 12.17 -4.29
N ALA A 99 8.46 12.47 -2.99
CA ALA A 99 9.52 11.96 -2.11
C ALA A 99 9.54 10.42 -2.07
N ILE A 100 8.36 9.77 -2.00
CA ILE A 100 8.25 8.30 -2.06
C ILE A 100 8.67 7.78 -3.43
N THR A 101 8.24 8.42 -4.52
CA THR A 101 8.66 8.02 -5.87
C THR A 101 10.17 8.04 -6.00
N ILE A 102 10.83 9.14 -5.59
CA ILE A 102 12.28 9.28 -5.66
C ILE A 102 12.95 8.23 -4.77
N ALA A 103 12.51 8.07 -3.54
CA ALA A 103 13.08 7.08 -2.62
C ALA A 103 12.96 5.67 -3.18
N THR A 104 11.75 5.24 -3.60
CA THR A 104 11.54 3.89 -4.13
C THR A 104 12.25 3.66 -5.46
N TYR A 105 12.40 4.69 -6.30
CA TYR A 105 13.20 4.58 -7.52
C TYR A 105 14.68 4.28 -7.23
N GLN A 106 15.23 4.82 -6.12
CA GLN A 106 16.62 4.55 -5.72
C GLN A 106 16.79 3.14 -5.10
N PHE A 107 15.82 2.67 -4.33
CA PHE A 107 15.94 1.41 -3.59
C PHE A 107 15.35 0.20 -4.32
N THR A 108 14.31 0.38 -5.13
CA THR A 108 13.58 -0.69 -5.84
C THR A 108 13.20 -0.22 -7.25
N PRO A 109 14.18 0.03 -8.16
CA PRO A 109 13.94 0.63 -9.47
C PRO A 109 12.96 -0.18 -10.34
N ASP A 110 12.96 -1.52 -10.23
CA ASP A 110 12.09 -2.40 -11.03
C ASP A 110 10.63 -2.40 -10.58
N SER A 111 10.34 -1.85 -9.39
CA SER A 111 9.01 -1.83 -8.79
C SER A 111 8.70 -0.52 -8.04
N PHE A 112 9.36 0.57 -8.44
CA PHE A 112 9.18 1.86 -7.76
C PHE A 112 7.74 2.36 -7.78
N VAL A 113 7.40 3.20 -6.83
CA VAL A 113 6.06 3.78 -6.69
C VAL A 113 5.93 5.00 -7.59
N PHE A 114 5.37 4.83 -8.79
CA PHE A 114 5.10 5.95 -9.70
C PHE A 114 3.69 6.54 -9.53
N PHE A 115 2.70 5.72 -9.09
CA PHE A 115 1.34 6.17 -8.84
C PHE A 115 0.71 5.38 -7.66
N GLY A 116 1.19 5.66 -6.45
CA GLY A 116 0.70 5.07 -5.21
C GLY A 116 -0.45 5.85 -4.57
N ILE A 117 -0.85 5.45 -3.36
CA ILE A 117 -2.02 6.01 -2.67
C ILE A 117 -1.94 7.53 -2.44
N LEU A 118 -0.75 8.12 -2.20
CA LEU A 118 -0.63 9.58 -2.07
C LEU A 118 -0.86 10.30 -3.40
N HIS A 119 -0.40 9.75 -4.54
CA HIS A 119 -0.69 10.28 -5.86
C HIS A 119 -2.20 10.23 -6.12
N GLN A 120 -2.83 9.10 -5.80
CA GLN A 120 -4.28 8.95 -5.91
C GLN A 120 -5.03 9.94 -5.01
N ILE A 121 -4.60 10.19 -3.78
CA ILE A 121 -5.22 11.19 -2.89
C ILE A 121 -5.10 12.59 -3.49
N ALA A 122 -3.95 12.94 -4.06
CA ALA A 122 -3.75 14.23 -4.72
C ALA A 122 -4.67 14.39 -5.93
N ALA A 123 -4.66 13.43 -6.85
CA ALA A 123 -5.52 13.42 -8.05
C ALA A 123 -7.00 13.43 -7.68
N ALA A 124 -7.40 12.55 -6.74
CA ALA A 124 -8.78 12.45 -6.28
C ALA A 124 -9.26 13.69 -5.53
N SER A 125 -8.37 14.41 -4.84
CA SER A 125 -8.74 15.69 -4.21
C SER A 125 -9.07 16.75 -5.25
N LEU A 126 -8.35 16.81 -6.37
CA LEU A 126 -8.64 17.72 -7.47
C LEU A 126 -9.93 17.31 -8.19
N LEU A 127 -10.03 16.05 -8.62
CA LEU A 127 -11.21 15.51 -9.31
C LEU A 127 -12.47 15.62 -8.44
N GLY A 128 -12.36 15.40 -7.14
CA GLY A 128 -13.46 15.47 -6.19
C GLY A 128 -14.09 16.87 -6.09
N LEU A 129 -13.34 17.95 -6.38
CA LEU A 129 -13.91 19.30 -6.39
C LEU A 129 -15.07 19.45 -7.38
N ILE A 130 -15.03 18.75 -8.51
CA ILE A 130 -16.07 18.74 -9.53
C ILE A 130 -17.39 18.22 -8.96
N PHE A 131 -17.31 17.22 -8.09
CA PHE A 131 -18.44 16.51 -7.48
C PHE A 131 -19.03 17.23 -6.25
N LEU A 132 -18.37 18.25 -5.69
CA LEU A 132 -18.82 18.93 -4.47
C LEU A 132 -20.24 19.51 -4.57
N ARG A 133 -20.67 19.92 -5.75
CA ARG A 133 -21.99 20.53 -5.97
C ARG A 133 -23.10 19.51 -6.26
N LEU A 134 -22.73 18.27 -6.59
CA LEU A 134 -23.70 17.24 -6.94
C LEU A 134 -24.42 16.66 -5.70
N PRO A 135 -25.68 16.21 -5.83
CA PRO A 135 -26.39 15.52 -4.76
C PRO A 135 -25.75 14.14 -4.44
N ALA A 136 -25.97 13.63 -3.23
CA ALA A 136 -25.40 12.37 -2.78
C ALA A 136 -25.67 11.19 -3.73
N LEU A 137 -26.90 11.10 -4.26
CA LEU A 137 -27.28 10.02 -5.18
C LEU A 137 -26.47 10.07 -6.49
N ALA A 138 -26.32 11.27 -7.09
CA ALA A 138 -25.51 11.41 -8.31
C ALA A 138 -24.04 11.02 -8.09
N ILE A 139 -23.47 11.38 -6.92
CA ILE A 139 -22.12 10.97 -6.55
C ILE A 139 -22.03 9.44 -6.34
N ALA A 140 -23.06 8.82 -5.73
CA ALA A 140 -23.10 7.38 -5.54
C ALA A 140 -23.18 6.62 -6.89
N VAL A 141 -23.98 7.10 -7.83
CA VAL A 141 -24.05 6.55 -9.20
C VAL A 141 -22.71 6.70 -9.91
N ALA A 142 -22.06 7.87 -9.81
CA ALA A 142 -20.72 8.07 -10.36
C ALA A 142 -19.68 7.15 -9.70
N ALA A 143 -19.77 6.93 -8.38
CA ALA A 143 -18.91 5.99 -7.68
C ALA A 143 -19.05 4.57 -8.22
N ALA A 144 -20.29 4.10 -8.41
CA ALA A 144 -20.56 2.77 -8.98
C ALA A 144 -19.98 2.66 -10.41
N ALA A 145 -20.17 3.68 -11.23
CA ALA A 145 -19.63 3.73 -12.60
C ALA A 145 -18.10 3.67 -12.61
N VAL A 146 -17.42 4.44 -11.74
CA VAL A 146 -15.95 4.44 -11.61
C VAL A 146 -15.43 3.09 -11.13
N ILE A 147 -16.11 2.45 -10.17
CA ILE A 147 -15.73 1.12 -9.66
C ILE A 147 -15.89 0.04 -10.73
N ALA A 148 -16.95 0.14 -11.53
CA ALA A 148 -17.24 -0.84 -12.58
C ALA A 148 -16.40 -0.61 -13.86
N ALA A 149 -15.89 0.60 -14.09
CA ALA A 149 -15.21 1.00 -15.32
C ALA A 149 -14.09 0.02 -15.77
N PRO A 150 -13.21 -0.51 -14.92
CA PRO A 150 -12.17 -1.44 -15.36
C PRO A 150 -12.71 -2.72 -16.00
N HIS A 151 -13.91 -3.19 -15.61
CA HIS A 151 -14.51 -4.39 -16.18
C HIS A 151 -15.02 -4.20 -17.62
N PHE A 152 -15.26 -2.96 -18.03
CA PHE A 152 -15.85 -2.65 -19.34
C PHE A 152 -14.92 -1.85 -20.25
N LEU A 153 -13.96 -1.13 -19.65
CA LEU A 153 -13.11 -0.17 -20.38
C LEU A 153 -11.64 -0.57 -20.45
N ALA A 154 -11.24 -1.68 -19.77
CA ALA A 154 -9.88 -2.17 -19.90
C ALA A 154 -9.58 -2.51 -21.35
N SER A 155 -8.44 -2.03 -21.85
CA SER A 155 -8.03 -2.21 -23.25
C SER A 155 -6.52 -2.02 -23.39
N SER A 156 -5.93 -2.70 -24.38
CA SER A 156 -4.53 -2.53 -24.77
C SER A 156 -4.16 -1.10 -25.18
N THR A 157 -5.16 -0.27 -25.54
CA THR A 157 -4.96 1.18 -25.77
C THR A 157 -4.39 1.89 -24.54
N PHE A 158 -4.67 1.39 -23.32
CA PHE A 158 -4.19 1.94 -22.06
C PHE A 158 -2.86 1.31 -21.57
N ASP A 159 -2.21 0.48 -22.38
CA ASP A 159 -0.94 -0.16 -22.01
C ASP A 159 0.26 0.79 -22.12
N ALA A 160 0.09 1.95 -22.73
CA ALA A 160 1.12 2.99 -22.78
C ALA A 160 1.44 3.51 -21.37
N PRO A 161 2.75 3.64 -20.95
CA PRO A 161 3.15 3.96 -19.59
C PRO A 161 2.52 5.22 -19.00
N TRP A 162 2.28 6.26 -19.81
CA TRP A 162 1.65 7.50 -19.33
C TRP A 162 0.15 7.36 -19.02
N LEU A 163 -0.50 6.26 -19.46
CA LEU A 163 -1.90 5.94 -19.19
C LEU A 163 -2.09 4.99 -18.00
N TRP A 164 -1.01 4.37 -17.50
CA TRP A 164 -1.08 3.47 -16.33
C TRP A 164 -1.76 4.08 -15.12
N PRO A 165 -1.57 5.39 -14.78
CA PRO A 165 -2.30 6.01 -13.68
C PRO A 165 -3.82 5.94 -13.78
N LEU A 166 -4.38 5.72 -14.96
CA LEU A 166 -5.83 5.51 -15.13
C LEU A 166 -6.29 4.16 -14.56
N GLY A 167 -5.48 3.09 -14.67
CA GLY A 167 -5.83 1.76 -14.16
C GLY A 167 -6.76 0.96 -15.09
N LEU A 168 -6.67 1.21 -16.40
CA LEU A 168 -7.45 0.56 -17.47
C LEU A 168 -6.58 -0.29 -18.39
N SER A 169 -5.30 -0.47 -18.08
CA SER A 169 -4.35 -1.31 -18.81
C SER A 169 -4.65 -2.79 -18.64
N GLU A 170 -4.38 -3.60 -19.67
CA GLU A 170 -4.51 -5.06 -19.65
C GLU A 170 -3.23 -5.73 -19.12
N ILE A 171 -2.09 -5.04 -19.17
CA ILE A 171 -0.83 -5.60 -18.69
C ILE A 171 -0.71 -5.50 -17.16
N LEU A 172 0.02 -6.45 -16.57
CA LEU A 172 0.35 -6.43 -15.16
C LEU A 172 1.44 -5.39 -14.88
N ILE A 173 1.06 -4.31 -14.20
CA ILE A 173 1.97 -3.23 -13.84
C ILE A 173 2.67 -3.58 -12.53
N ARG A 174 4.02 -3.61 -12.55
CA ARG A 174 4.83 -3.84 -11.36
C ARG A 174 5.08 -2.53 -10.63
N SER A 175 4.63 -2.43 -9.39
CA SER A 175 4.92 -1.32 -8.49
C SER A 175 4.62 -1.75 -7.06
N ASN A 176 5.42 -1.29 -6.10
CA ASN A 176 5.26 -1.61 -4.67
C ASN A 176 3.99 -0.99 -4.06
N ASP A 177 3.48 0.08 -4.66
CA ASP A 177 2.17 0.67 -4.32
C ASP A 177 1.55 1.20 -5.61
N PHE A 178 0.51 0.52 -6.10
CA PHE A 178 -0.22 0.92 -7.30
C PHE A 178 -1.69 1.12 -6.99
N VAL A 179 -2.11 2.40 -6.96
CA VAL A 179 -3.49 2.81 -6.62
C VAL A 179 -4.01 3.75 -7.71
N PRO A 180 -4.34 3.22 -8.91
CA PRO A 180 -4.77 4.03 -10.05
C PRO A 180 -6.14 4.67 -9.85
N ILE A 181 -6.50 5.60 -10.75
CA ILE A 181 -7.77 6.34 -10.67
C ILE A 181 -8.94 5.37 -10.69
N PHE A 182 -9.00 4.46 -11.67
CA PHE A 182 -9.99 3.39 -11.71
C PHE A 182 -9.41 2.10 -11.09
N PRO A 183 -10.12 1.47 -10.17
CA PRO A 183 -11.43 1.81 -9.59
C PRO A 183 -11.37 2.72 -8.34
N TRP A 184 -10.19 3.13 -7.86
CA TRP A 184 -9.95 3.65 -6.53
C TRP A 184 -10.58 5.04 -6.26
N PHE A 185 -10.73 5.87 -7.28
CA PHE A 185 -11.47 7.14 -7.16
C PHE A 185 -12.94 6.89 -6.76
N GLY A 186 -13.49 5.73 -7.11
CA GLY A 186 -14.82 5.33 -6.67
C GLY A 186 -14.96 5.28 -5.13
N ALA A 187 -13.93 4.83 -4.41
CA ALA A 187 -13.92 4.83 -2.94
C ALA A 187 -13.97 6.27 -2.38
N VAL A 188 -13.28 7.22 -3.02
CA VAL A 188 -13.36 8.64 -2.66
C VAL A 188 -14.78 9.19 -2.87
N LEU A 189 -15.39 8.86 -4.00
CA LEU A 189 -16.77 9.26 -4.30
C LEU A 189 -17.77 8.64 -3.30
N VAL A 190 -17.59 7.38 -2.91
CA VAL A 190 -18.38 6.75 -1.82
C VAL A 190 -18.26 7.58 -0.53
N GLY A 191 -17.04 7.97 -0.16
CA GLY A 191 -16.80 8.83 1.01
C GLY A 191 -17.52 10.19 0.90
N MET A 192 -17.51 10.80 -0.29
CA MET A 192 -18.22 12.05 -0.55
C MET A 192 -19.74 11.89 -0.45
N ALA A 193 -20.30 10.83 -1.03
CA ALA A 193 -21.73 10.52 -0.96
C ALA A 193 -22.18 10.30 0.48
N LEU A 194 -21.40 9.50 1.25
CA LEU A 194 -21.65 9.27 2.68
C LEU A 194 -21.63 10.58 3.49
N ALA A 195 -20.64 11.44 3.26
CA ALA A 195 -20.55 12.72 3.97
C ALA A 195 -21.79 13.60 3.73
N LYS A 196 -22.27 13.68 2.49
CA LYS A 196 -23.48 14.43 2.15
C LYS A 196 -24.74 13.82 2.74
N THR A 197 -24.89 12.51 2.68
CA THR A 197 -26.01 11.80 3.32
C THR A 197 -26.01 12.03 4.83
N PHE A 198 -24.86 11.92 5.50
CA PHE A 198 -24.74 12.14 6.94
C PHE A 198 -25.01 13.60 7.33
N GLN A 199 -24.69 14.55 6.46
CA GLN A 199 -25.08 15.95 6.64
C GLN A 199 -26.60 16.15 6.55
N HIS A 200 -27.22 15.47 5.59
CA HIS A 200 -28.67 15.60 5.35
C HIS A 200 -29.51 15.01 6.49
N VAL A 201 -29.10 13.85 7.02
CA VAL A 201 -29.82 13.16 8.10
C VAL A 201 -29.25 13.47 9.52
N ASP A 202 -28.44 14.51 9.66
CA ASP A 202 -27.82 14.97 10.92
C ASP A 202 -27.02 13.90 11.70
N LEU A 203 -26.51 12.89 11.01
CA LEU A 203 -25.69 11.82 11.60
C LEU A 203 -24.24 12.22 11.86
N LEU A 204 -23.82 13.42 11.48
CA LEU A 204 -22.46 13.91 11.80
C LEU A 204 -22.19 13.96 13.31
N LYS A 205 -23.24 14.05 14.12
CA LYS A 205 -23.15 13.98 15.60
C LYS A 205 -22.51 12.66 16.08
N LEU A 206 -22.65 11.58 15.32
CA LEU A 206 -22.01 10.29 15.63
C LEU A 206 -20.48 10.39 15.64
N PHE A 207 -19.89 11.33 14.91
CA PHE A 207 -18.44 11.57 14.89
C PHE A 207 -17.98 12.58 15.94
N ALA A 208 -18.92 13.17 16.72
CA ALA A 208 -18.60 13.93 17.92
C ALA A 208 -18.42 12.98 19.12
N GLY A 209 -17.60 13.39 20.08
CA GLY A 209 -17.37 12.62 21.31
C GLY A 209 -16.06 11.84 21.32
N ASN A 210 -15.80 11.17 22.43
CA ASN A 210 -14.57 10.45 22.71
C ASN A 210 -14.84 8.94 22.76
N ILE A 211 -13.81 8.12 22.49
CA ILE A 211 -13.82 6.69 22.69
C ILE A 211 -13.28 6.40 24.11
N ARG A 212 -13.68 5.32 24.71
CA ARG A 212 -13.11 4.82 25.97
C ARG A 212 -12.25 3.59 25.68
N PRO A 213 -11.10 3.45 26.34
CA PRO A 213 -10.48 4.32 27.33
C PRO A 213 -9.84 5.59 26.74
N ARG A 214 -9.67 6.66 27.52
CA ARG A 214 -9.19 7.96 27.06
C ARG A 214 -7.78 7.95 26.47
N TRP A 215 -6.90 7.08 26.99
CA TRP A 215 -5.52 6.98 26.48
C TRP A 215 -5.50 6.45 25.02
N LEU A 216 -6.37 5.51 24.70
CA LEU A 216 -6.52 4.99 23.35
C LEU A 216 -7.08 6.05 22.40
N ASP A 217 -8.12 6.80 22.84
CA ASP A 217 -8.69 7.91 22.09
C ASP A 217 -7.65 8.99 21.77
N SER A 218 -6.86 9.41 22.78
CA SER A 218 -5.84 10.44 22.57
C SER A 218 -4.71 9.98 21.66
N GLY A 219 -4.23 8.72 21.79
CA GLY A 219 -3.20 8.15 20.96
C GLY A 219 -3.64 8.04 19.50
N LEU A 220 -4.83 7.46 19.24
CA LEU A 220 -5.37 7.32 17.90
C LEU A 220 -5.63 8.69 17.24
N ARG A 221 -6.13 9.67 17.98
CA ARG A 221 -6.31 11.04 17.47
C ARG A 221 -4.99 11.71 17.15
N PHE A 222 -3.96 11.48 17.97
CA PHE A 222 -2.63 12.03 17.71
C PHE A 222 -2.10 11.47 16.38
N ILE A 223 -2.12 10.14 16.19
CA ILE A 223 -1.71 9.47 14.95
C ILE A 223 -2.54 10.00 13.76
N GLY A 224 -3.87 10.03 13.89
CA GLY A 224 -4.75 10.47 12.82
C GLY A 224 -4.60 11.95 12.44
N ARG A 225 -4.23 12.81 13.38
CA ARG A 225 -3.93 14.23 13.10
C ARG A 225 -2.62 14.42 12.34
N HIS A 226 -1.63 13.57 12.62
CA HIS A 226 -0.32 13.61 12.00
C HIS A 226 -0.19 12.54 10.89
N SER A 227 -1.31 12.22 10.22
CA SER A 227 -1.42 11.10 9.29
C SER A 227 -0.36 11.12 8.18
N LEU A 228 -0.03 12.28 7.62
CA LEU A 228 0.97 12.39 6.57
C LEU A 228 2.39 12.10 7.09
N ALA A 229 2.74 12.62 8.26
CA ALA A 229 4.03 12.35 8.88
C ALA A 229 4.16 10.87 9.26
N PHE A 230 3.13 10.29 9.86
CA PHE A 230 3.10 8.86 10.18
C PHE A 230 3.25 8.01 8.91
N TYR A 231 2.53 8.37 7.85
CA TYR A 231 2.62 7.68 6.56
C TYR A 231 4.03 7.70 5.97
N LEU A 232 4.76 8.80 6.08
CA LEU A 232 6.14 8.91 5.55
C LEU A 232 7.17 8.17 6.40
N ILE A 233 6.96 8.14 7.74
CA ILE A 233 7.97 7.64 8.68
C ILE A 233 7.79 6.14 8.97
N HIS A 234 6.56 5.61 8.94
CA HIS A 234 6.31 4.24 9.39
C HIS A 234 7.13 3.20 8.63
N GLN A 235 7.18 3.28 7.30
CA GLN A 235 7.88 2.28 6.48
C GLN A 235 9.41 2.28 6.67
N PRO A 236 10.13 3.42 6.62
CA PRO A 236 11.55 3.44 6.98
C PRO A 236 11.86 2.89 8.37
N VAL A 237 10.98 3.17 9.36
CA VAL A 237 11.17 2.66 10.73
C VAL A 237 10.92 1.15 10.77
N LEU A 238 9.86 0.63 10.16
CA LEU A 238 9.54 -0.80 10.15
C LEU A 238 10.63 -1.60 9.43
N ILE A 239 11.03 -1.20 8.23
CA ILE A 239 12.14 -1.82 7.49
C ILE A 239 13.42 -1.84 8.31
N GLY A 240 13.76 -0.70 8.98
CA GLY A 240 14.92 -0.63 9.84
C GLY A 240 14.84 -1.59 11.03
N CYS A 241 13.68 -1.70 11.68
CA CYS A 241 13.46 -2.64 12.76
C CYS A 241 13.59 -4.10 12.30
N VAL A 242 12.96 -4.47 11.19
CA VAL A 242 13.04 -5.83 10.65
C VAL A 242 14.46 -6.14 10.16
N TYR A 243 15.17 -5.16 9.57
CA TYR A 243 16.57 -5.31 9.23
C TYR A 243 17.45 -5.64 10.45
N VAL A 244 17.28 -4.93 11.56
CA VAL A 244 18.02 -5.23 12.81
C VAL A 244 17.66 -6.62 13.34
N ILE A 245 16.39 -7.01 13.30
CA ILE A 245 15.95 -8.36 13.66
C ILE A 245 16.66 -9.40 12.77
N ALA A 246 16.74 -9.14 11.46
CA ALA A 246 17.38 -10.07 10.52
C ALA A 246 18.89 -10.22 10.74
N GLN A 247 19.56 -9.23 11.33
CA GLN A 247 20.98 -9.37 11.73
C GLN A 247 21.16 -10.27 12.96
N ILE A 248 20.18 -10.30 13.87
CA ILE A 248 20.24 -11.08 15.11
C ILE A 248 19.67 -12.49 14.90
N PHE A 249 18.60 -12.59 14.16
CA PHE A 249 17.88 -13.82 13.84
C PHE A 249 17.75 -13.94 12.32
N PRO A 250 18.80 -14.33 11.59
CA PRO A 250 18.73 -14.44 10.15
C PRO A 250 17.60 -15.38 9.73
N PRO A 251 16.76 -14.96 8.76
CA PRO A 251 15.69 -15.82 8.28
C PRO A 251 16.27 -17.08 7.66
N SER A 252 15.70 -18.23 8.01
CA SER A 252 15.89 -19.43 7.20
C SER A 252 15.14 -19.20 5.89
N LEU A 253 15.84 -18.83 4.82
CA LEU A 253 15.20 -18.65 3.52
C LEU A 253 14.45 -19.93 3.17
N PRO A 254 13.14 -19.86 2.90
CA PRO A 254 12.42 -21.04 2.47
C PRO A 254 13.05 -21.58 1.20
N ALA A 255 13.13 -22.90 1.09
CA ALA A 255 13.73 -23.59 -0.06
C ALA A 255 13.09 -23.16 -1.40
N SER A 256 11.81 -22.82 -1.37
CA SER A 256 11.07 -22.26 -2.50
C SER A 256 11.65 -20.95 -3.05
N ARG A 257 12.15 -20.07 -2.17
CA ARG A 257 12.77 -18.81 -2.60
C ARG A 257 14.11 -19.05 -3.28
N TYR A 258 14.95 -19.93 -2.70
CA TYR A 258 16.21 -20.31 -3.31
C TYR A 258 15.99 -21.00 -4.66
N ALA A 259 14.99 -21.87 -4.75
CA ALA A 259 14.59 -22.49 -6.01
C ALA A 259 14.14 -21.46 -7.06
N SER A 260 13.32 -20.47 -6.67
CA SER A 260 12.83 -19.43 -7.59
C SER A 260 13.96 -18.50 -8.07
N GLU A 261 14.90 -18.12 -7.21
CA GLU A 261 16.07 -17.31 -7.58
C GLU A 261 17.02 -18.10 -8.51
N CYS A 262 17.21 -19.41 -8.22
CA CYS A 262 17.95 -20.30 -9.09
C CYS A 262 17.31 -20.39 -10.48
N VAL A 263 15.98 -20.63 -10.55
CA VAL A 263 15.25 -20.72 -11.83
C VAL A 263 15.38 -19.39 -12.60
N GLN A 264 15.17 -18.26 -11.96
CA GLN A 264 15.27 -16.95 -12.60
C GLN A 264 16.68 -16.70 -13.19
N SER A 265 17.73 -17.10 -12.47
CA SER A 265 19.11 -16.95 -12.95
C SER A 265 19.41 -17.92 -14.08
N CYS A 266 18.87 -19.13 -14.04
CA CYS A 266 19.04 -20.15 -15.05
C CYS A 266 18.30 -19.81 -16.36
N GLU A 267 17.08 -19.25 -16.29
CA GLU A 267 16.26 -18.85 -17.45
C GLU A 267 16.90 -17.77 -18.34
N ILE A 268 17.94 -17.09 -17.86
CA ILE A 268 18.72 -16.15 -18.68
C ILE A 268 19.41 -16.91 -19.83
N THR A 269 19.78 -18.18 -19.64
CA THR A 269 20.61 -18.95 -20.57
C THR A 269 19.92 -20.20 -21.09
N TYR A 270 19.00 -20.79 -20.33
CA TYR A 270 18.37 -22.08 -20.63
C TYR A 270 16.84 -21.96 -20.63
N ASP A 271 16.16 -22.99 -21.13
CA ASP A 271 14.71 -23.03 -21.13
C ASP A 271 14.14 -23.22 -19.69
N LYS A 272 12.89 -22.78 -19.51
CA LYS A 272 12.22 -22.77 -18.22
C LYS A 272 12.05 -24.17 -17.61
N ALA A 273 11.67 -25.17 -18.41
CA ALA A 273 11.41 -26.50 -17.90
C ALA A 273 12.68 -27.16 -17.37
N LEU A 274 13.80 -26.97 -18.06
CA LEU A 274 15.12 -27.44 -17.62
C LEU A 274 15.53 -26.74 -16.31
N CYS A 275 15.34 -25.44 -16.24
CA CYS A 275 15.69 -24.66 -15.05
C CYS A 275 14.85 -25.06 -13.82
N GLU A 276 13.55 -25.28 -13.97
CA GLU A 276 12.68 -25.75 -12.89
C GLU A 276 13.13 -27.13 -12.38
N ASN A 277 13.42 -28.08 -13.28
CA ASN A 277 13.88 -29.42 -12.90
C ASN A 277 15.25 -29.40 -12.23
N PHE A 278 16.21 -28.68 -12.80
CA PHE A 278 17.57 -28.56 -12.24
C PHE A 278 17.58 -27.91 -10.87
N CYS A 279 16.95 -26.74 -10.75
CA CYS A 279 16.91 -26.01 -9.48
C CYS A 279 16.13 -26.77 -8.40
N GLY A 280 15.06 -27.46 -8.77
CA GLY A 280 14.30 -28.32 -7.86
C GLY A 280 15.15 -29.49 -7.33
N CYS A 281 15.92 -30.16 -8.21
CA CYS A 281 16.86 -31.22 -7.83
C CYS A 281 17.93 -30.69 -6.86
N VAL A 282 18.62 -29.60 -7.20
CA VAL A 282 19.71 -29.02 -6.39
C VAL A 282 19.21 -28.63 -5.01
N VAL A 283 18.07 -27.94 -4.93
CA VAL A 283 17.49 -27.50 -3.64
C VAL A 283 17.07 -28.71 -2.80
N GLY A 284 16.41 -29.68 -3.41
CA GLY A 284 15.99 -30.91 -2.71
C GLY A 284 17.17 -31.68 -2.11
N ARG A 285 18.28 -31.84 -2.85
CA ARG A 285 19.48 -32.51 -2.37
C ARG A 285 20.23 -31.69 -1.32
N PHE A 286 20.34 -30.38 -1.47
CA PHE A 286 20.94 -29.53 -0.44
C PHE A 286 20.17 -29.60 0.87
N GLN A 287 18.84 -29.73 0.82
CA GLN A 287 18.02 -29.93 2.02
C GLN A 287 18.25 -31.32 2.64
N ALA A 288 18.26 -32.37 1.83
CA ALA A 288 18.46 -33.75 2.28
C ALA A 288 19.81 -33.94 2.98
N ASP A 289 20.86 -33.30 2.47
CA ASP A 289 22.22 -33.41 2.99
C ASP A 289 22.55 -32.38 4.08
N GLY A 290 21.58 -31.54 4.48
CA GLY A 290 21.76 -30.50 5.51
C GLY A 290 22.66 -29.33 5.10
N LEU A 291 23.00 -29.23 3.80
CA LEU A 291 23.88 -28.20 3.23
C LEU A 291 23.16 -26.87 2.98
N PHE A 292 21.84 -26.90 2.95
CA PHE A 292 21.01 -25.78 2.56
C PHE A 292 21.22 -24.54 3.44
N ALA A 293 21.29 -24.72 4.76
CA ALA A 293 21.54 -23.62 5.71
C ALA A 293 22.93 -23.01 5.55
N ASP A 294 23.94 -23.84 5.27
CA ASP A 294 25.33 -23.40 5.07
C ASP A 294 25.49 -22.63 3.73
N ALA A 295 24.76 -23.03 2.67
CA ALA A 295 24.70 -22.32 1.39
C ALA A 295 24.07 -20.93 1.57
N LEU A 296 22.96 -20.84 2.30
CA LEU A 296 22.22 -19.60 2.52
C LEU A 296 22.98 -18.60 3.39
N SER A 297 23.67 -19.08 4.42
CA SER A 297 24.47 -18.22 5.31
C SER A 297 25.78 -17.76 4.68
N GLY A 298 26.12 -18.22 3.48
CA GLY A 298 27.40 -17.97 2.83
C GLY A 298 28.58 -18.67 3.50
N LYS A 299 28.34 -19.54 4.46
CA LYS A 299 29.36 -20.33 5.15
C LYS A 299 30.02 -21.33 4.21
N ARG A 300 29.25 -21.87 3.27
CA ARG A 300 29.72 -22.70 2.15
C ARG A 300 29.25 -22.11 0.85
N ASN A 301 30.16 -21.92 -0.10
CA ASN A 301 29.81 -21.32 -1.38
C ASN A 301 29.53 -22.45 -2.41
N PRO A 302 28.32 -22.53 -2.98
CA PRO A 302 27.94 -23.56 -3.97
C PRO A 302 28.84 -23.62 -5.20
N GLN A 303 29.54 -22.52 -5.53
CA GLN A 303 30.46 -22.47 -6.67
C GLN A 303 31.85 -23.01 -6.39
N THR A 304 32.26 -23.10 -5.12
CA THR A 304 33.63 -23.49 -4.76
C THR A 304 33.67 -24.73 -3.83
N ASP A 305 32.56 -25.10 -3.24
CA ASP A 305 32.48 -26.25 -2.34
C ASP A 305 32.36 -27.55 -3.14
N PRO A 306 33.31 -28.52 -2.96
CA PRO A 306 33.34 -29.74 -3.76
C PRO A 306 32.07 -30.60 -3.66
N GLN A 307 31.49 -30.72 -2.46
CA GLN A 307 30.28 -31.51 -2.23
C GLN A 307 29.06 -30.88 -2.91
N MET A 308 28.95 -29.56 -2.86
CA MET A 308 27.86 -28.84 -3.53
C MET A 308 27.99 -28.88 -5.05
N GLN A 309 29.22 -28.82 -5.58
CA GLN A 309 29.48 -28.98 -7.01
C GLN A 309 29.13 -30.40 -7.50
N GLU A 310 29.46 -31.43 -6.72
CA GLU A 310 29.06 -32.79 -7.05
C GLU A 310 27.55 -32.96 -7.17
N ILE A 311 26.78 -32.38 -6.22
CA ILE A 311 25.33 -32.36 -6.26
C ILE A 311 24.82 -31.65 -7.52
N GLN A 312 25.40 -30.51 -7.89
CA GLN A 312 25.02 -29.79 -9.11
C GLN A 312 25.27 -30.61 -10.36
N GLN A 313 26.42 -31.34 -10.47
CA GLN A 313 26.74 -32.22 -11.58
C GLN A 313 25.78 -33.42 -11.68
N ILE A 314 25.41 -34.01 -10.55
CA ILE A 314 24.41 -35.09 -10.51
C ILE A 314 23.06 -34.56 -11.05
N CYS A 315 22.62 -33.40 -10.57
CA CYS A 315 21.35 -32.81 -11.03
C CYS A 315 21.39 -32.45 -12.52
N LEU A 316 22.52 -32.00 -13.05
CA LEU A 316 22.69 -31.77 -14.50
C LEU A 316 22.54 -33.05 -15.29
N SER A 317 23.16 -34.14 -14.83
CA SER A 317 23.04 -35.43 -15.50
C SER A 317 21.64 -36.03 -15.47
N GLU A 318 20.88 -35.80 -14.40
CA GLU A 318 19.49 -36.24 -14.24
C GLU A 318 18.49 -35.42 -15.10
N THR A 319 18.82 -34.19 -15.41
CA THR A 319 17.97 -33.32 -16.26
C THR A 319 18.21 -33.45 -17.75
N GLY A 320 19.12 -34.32 -18.17
CA GLY A 320 19.25 -34.76 -19.56
C GLY A 320 20.22 -33.95 -20.42
N GLN A 321 21.27 -33.42 -19.82
CA GLN A 321 22.44 -32.87 -20.55
C GLN A 321 23.68 -33.77 -20.40
#